data_98883cd3af17faddd68fd4b6510e8510
#
_entry.id   98883cd3af17faddd68fd4b6510e8510
#
_cell.length_a   1.000
_cell.length_b   1.000
_cell.length_c   1.000
_cell.angle_alpha   90.00
_cell.angle_beta   90.00
_cell.angle_gamma   90.00
#
_symmetry.space_group_name_H-M   'P 1'
#
loop_
_entity.id
_entity.type
_entity.pdbx_description
1 polymer ?
#
loop_
_entity_poly.entity_id
_entity_poly.type
_entity_poly.pdbx_seq_one_letter_code
_entity_poly.pdbx_strand_id
1 'polypeptide(L)'
;MATTTASVNTNAWRRFAVATAISLAVTLLLLSLSQQTQRAAGWQPPSGAHIALYVHLFTVVPAVPLGAFVLWAPKGTATHKLLGRIWAALMMVTAISSFWLQTLNGGLSFIHIFSVATLVSIPVSIWRARRGDIKGHLRAMRGVYAGLIAAGLFAVAPGRFLGEMLLG
;
A
#
# COMPACT_ATOMS: atom_id res chain seq x y z
N MET A 1 30.50 -21.19 21.96
CA MET A 1 29.29 -20.83 21.20
C MET A 1 29.44 -19.41 20.67
N ALA A 2 29.74 -19.24 19.39
CA ALA A 2 29.92 -17.93 18.77
C ALA A 2 28.54 -17.45 18.32
N THR A 3 28.00 -16.42 18.93
CA THR A 3 26.80 -15.70 18.49
C THR A 3 27.15 -14.89 17.25
N THR A 4 26.86 -15.43 16.07
CA THR A 4 26.95 -14.68 14.81
C THR A 4 25.86 -13.61 14.81
N THR A 5 26.22 -12.39 15.23
CA THR A 5 25.38 -11.22 15.02
C THR A 5 25.34 -10.98 13.52
N ALA A 6 24.21 -11.32 12.88
CA ALA A 6 23.98 -11.02 11.49
C ALA A 6 24.09 -9.49 11.31
N SER A 7 25.16 -9.01 10.68
CA SER A 7 25.35 -7.61 10.36
C SER A 7 24.16 -7.15 9.52
N VAL A 8 23.40 -6.23 10.08
CA VAL A 8 22.32 -5.57 9.35
C VAL A 8 22.97 -4.85 8.17
N ASN A 9 22.61 -5.22 6.95
CA ASN A 9 23.14 -4.58 5.74
C ASN A 9 22.69 -3.10 5.72
N THR A 10 23.56 -2.22 6.23
CA THR A 10 23.28 -0.78 6.36
C THR A 10 22.92 -0.13 5.01
N ASN A 11 23.45 -0.64 3.90
CA ASN A 11 23.12 -0.15 2.56
C ASN A 11 21.68 -0.50 2.15
N ALA A 12 21.17 -1.67 2.55
CA ALA A 12 19.78 -2.05 2.28
C ALA A 12 18.80 -1.15 3.05
N TRP A 13 19.11 -0.84 4.32
CA TRP A 13 18.31 0.08 5.13
C TRP A 13 18.31 1.52 4.59
N ARG A 14 19.47 2.01 4.16
CA ARG A 14 19.57 3.34 3.52
C ARG A 14 18.75 3.42 2.25
N ARG A 15 18.84 2.42 1.36
CA ARG A 15 18.03 2.35 0.13
C ARG A 15 16.54 2.30 0.43
N PHE A 16 16.14 1.51 1.44
CA PHE A 16 14.75 1.44 1.89
C PHE A 16 14.28 2.79 2.44
N ALA A 17 15.03 3.43 3.34
CA ALA A 17 14.69 4.73 3.92
C ALA A 17 14.57 5.81 2.83
N VAL A 18 15.50 5.84 1.87
CA VAL A 18 15.45 6.77 0.74
C VAL A 18 14.22 6.52 -0.14
N ALA A 19 13.93 5.27 -0.49
CA ALA A 19 12.75 4.93 -1.29
C ALA A 19 11.44 5.32 -0.58
N THR A 20 11.36 5.09 0.73
CA THR A 20 10.20 5.48 1.54
C THR A 20 10.07 7.00 1.62
N ALA A 21 11.17 7.73 1.83
CA ALA A 21 11.18 9.19 1.86
C ALA A 21 10.74 9.79 0.52
N ILE A 22 11.26 9.27 -0.60
CA ILE A 22 10.86 9.69 -1.94
C ILE A 22 9.36 9.40 -2.16
N SER A 23 8.88 8.21 -1.78
CA SER A 23 7.46 7.87 -1.91
C SER A 23 6.55 8.79 -1.11
N LEU A 24 6.93 9.12 0.12
CA LEU A 24 6.19 10.08 0.94
C LEU A 24 6.22 11.49 0.34
N ALA A 25 7.38 11.95 -0.15
CA ALA A 25 7.51 13.26 -0.80
C ALA A 25 6.63 13.34 -2.06
N VAL A 26 6.65 12.30 -2.90
CA VAL A 26 5.78 12.21 -4.09
C VAL A 26 4.32 12.24 -3.69
N THR A 27 3.93 11.51 -2.62
CA THR A 27 2.55 11.52 -2.12
C THR A 27 2.12 12.91 -1.70
N LEU A 28 2.95 13.61 -0.91
CA LEU A 28 2.65 14.96 -0.44
C LEU A 28 2.55 15.95 -1.61
N LEU A 29 3.42 15.81 -2.61
CA LEU A 29 3.37 16.61 -3.84
C LEU A 29 2.08 16.37 -4.61
N LEU A 30 1.72 15.10 -4.86
CA LEU A 30 0.48 14.74 -5.55
C LEU A 30 -0.76 15.23 -4.79
N LEU A 31 -0.77 15.12 -3.45
CA LEU A 31 -1.85 15.66 -2.62
C LEU A 31 -1.95 17.18 -2.73
N SER A 32 -0.83 17.90 -2.72
CA SER A 32 -0.83 19.36 -2.84
C SER A 32 -1.33 19.83 -4.22
N LEU A 33 -0.90 19.17 -5.28
CA LEU A 33 -1.34 19.44 -6.66
C LEU A 33 -2.84 19.14 -6.82
N SER A 34 -3.32 18.01 -6.27
CA SER A 34 -4.74 17.65 -6.34
C SER A 34 -5.65 18.69 -5.65
N GLN A 35 -5.20 19.25 -4.52
CA GLN A 35 -5.96 20.31 -3.84
C GLN A 35 -6.04 21.59 -4.67
N GLN A 36 -4.96 21.94 -5.37
CA GLN A 36 -4.95 23.15 -6.20
C GLN A 36 -5.92 23.02 -7.41
N THR A 37 -5.89 21.87 -8.09
CA THR A 37 -6.78 21.59 -9.21
C THR A 37 -8.25 21.52 -8.79
N GLN A 38 -8.55 20.90 -7.66
CA GLN A 38 -9.92 20.84 -7.13
C GLN A 38 -10.46 22.19 -6.73
N ARG A 39 -9.65 23.04 -6.09
CA ARG A 39 -10.04 24.43 -5.76
C ARG A 39 -10.32 25.25 -7.02
N ALA A 40 -9.50 25.09 -8.05
CA ALA A 40 -9.67 25.78 -9.32
C ALA A 40 -10.96 25.34 -10.06
N ALA A 41 -11.34 24.05 -9.91
CA ALA A 41 -12.56 23.50 -10.52
C ALA A 41 -13.84 23.75 -9.70
N GLY A 42 -13.74 24.35 -8.48
CA GLY A 42 -14.89 24.55 -7.58
C GLY A 42 -15.48 23.25 -7.04
N TRP A 43 -14.80 22.11 -7.18
CA TRP A 43 -15.29 20.81 -6.74
C TRP A 43 -15.17 20.67 -5.23
N GLN A 44 -16.28 20.28 -4.57
CA GLN A 44 -16.33 20.01 -3.14
C GLN A 44 -16.67 18.54 -2.92
N PRO A 45 -15.75 17.72 -2.38
CA PRO A 45 -16.06 16.34 -2.06
C PRO A 45 -17.05 16.24 -0.90
N PRO A 46 -17.80 15.13 -0.84
CA PRO A 46 -18.65 14.82 0.31
C PRO A 46 -17.87 14.88 1.63
N SER A 47 -18.51 15.32 2.70
CA SER A 47 -17.90 15.40 4.03
C SER A 47 -17.31 14.04 4.44
N GLY A 48 -16.05 14.01 4.85
CA GLY A 48 -15.33 12.81 5.25
C GLY A 48 -14.55 12.07 4.13
N ALA A 49 -14.88 12.26 2.86
CA ALA A 49 -14.17 11.63 1.74
C ALA A 49 -12.71 12.08 1.66
N HIS A 50 -12.39 13.31 2.04
CA HIS A 50 -11.02 13.80 2.12
C HIS A 50 -10.18 13.02 3.11
N ILE A 51 -10.69 12.79 4.32
CA ILE A 51 -9.95 12.06 5.36
C ILE A 51 -9.65 10.64 4.88
N ALA A 52 -10.64 9.96 4.29
CA ALA A 52 -10.45 8.62 3.76
C ALA A 52 -9.40 8.59 2.63
N LEU A 53 -9.41 9.58 1.73
CA LEU A 53 -8.43 9.71 0.67
C LEU A 53 -7.01 9.92 1.23
N TYR A 54 -6.84 10.83 2.19
CA TYR A 54 -5.54 11.04 2.82
C TYR A 54 -5.05 9.80 3.53
N VAL A 55 -5.87 9.15 4.34
CA VAL A 55 -5.54 7.90 5.03
C VAL A 55 -5.14 6.83 4.01
N HIS A 56 -5.91 6.68 2.93
CA HIS A 56 -5.63 5.72 1.87
C HIS A 56 -4.27 5.99 1.21
N LEU A 57 -4.02 7.21 0.76
CA LEU A 57 -2.76 7.57 0.09
C LEU A 57 -1.55 7.49 1.03
N PHE A 58 -1.69 7.95 2.28
CA PHE A 58 -0.63 7.86 3.28
C PHE A 58 -0.25 6.41 3.63
N THR A 59 -1.16 5.47 3.46
CA THR A 59 -0.89 4.06 3.74
C THR A 59 -0.50 3.28 2.49
N VAL A 60 -1.13 3.53 1.33
CA VAL A 60 -0.84 2.78 0.11
C VAL A 60 0.52 3.13 -0.49
N VAL A 61 0.90 4.42 -0.51
CA VAL A 61 2.14 4.85 -1.16
C VAL A 61 3.39 4.27 -0.48
N PRO A 62 3.57 4.33 0.84
CA PRO A 62 4.70 3.66 1.49
C PRO A 62 4.59 2.13 1.46
N ALA A 63 3.37 1.57 1.32
CA ALA A 63 3.20 0.12 1.22
C ALA A 63 3.83 -0.47 -0.07
N VAL A 64 3.90 0.30 -1.16
CA VAL A 64 4.51 -0.18 -2.42
C VAL A 64 6.01 -0.51 -2.25
N PRO A 65 6.90 0.42 -1.87
CA PRO A 65 8.32 0.11 -1.71
C PRO A 65 8.58 -0.83 -0.54
N LEU A 66 7.80 -0.72 0.56
CA LEU A 66 7.93 -1.60 1.71
C LEU A 66 7.57 -3.04 1.35
N GLY A 67 6.51 -3.26 0.59
CA GLY A 67 6.09 -4.58 0.12
C GLY A 67 7.15 -5.22 -0.77
N ALA A 68 7.70 -4.47 -1.72
CA ALA A 68 8.81 -4.92 -2.55
C ALA A 68 10.00 -5.37 -1.68
N PHE A 69 10.41 -4.51 -0.73
CA PHE A 69 11.52 -4.82 0.18
C PHE A 69 11.26 -6.10 0.98
N VAL A 70 10.08 -6.22 1.63
CA VAL A 70 9.71 -7.40 2.45
C VAL A 70 9.66 -8.67 1.60
N LEU A 71 9.19 -8.58 0.35
CA LEU A 71 9.15 -9.73 -0.55
C LEU A 71 10.55 -10.17 -1.03
N TRP A 72 11.54 -9.27 -1.08
CA TRP A 72 12.92 -9.59 -1.42
C TRP A 72 13.83 -9.89 -0.24
N ALA A 73 13.53 -9.34 0.93
CA ALA A 73 14.35 -9.52 2.13
C ALA A 73 14.47 -11.01 2.54
N PRO A 74 15.56 -11.39 3.21
CA PRO A 74 15.73 -12.74 3.77
C PRO A 74 14.56 -13.10 4.69
N LYS A 75 13.92 -14.25 4.41
CA LYS A 75 12.70 -14.68 5.09
C LYS A 75 13.00 -15.18 6.53
N GLY A 76 12.05 -14.99 7.43
CA GLY A 76 12.14 -15.51 8.81
C GLY A 76 13.00 -14.70 9.77
N THR A 77 13.75 -13.70 9.31
CA THR A 77 14.55 -12.78 10.12
C THR A 77 13.67 -11.87 10.99
N ALA A 78 14.24 -11.30 12.06
CA ALA A 78 13.54 -10.31 12.89
C ALA A 78 13.07 -9.10 12.06
N THR A 79 13.92 -8.63 11.15
CA THR A 79 13.61 -7.54 10.21
C THR A 79 12.44 -7.88 9.30
N HIS A 80 12.44 -9.07 8.67
CA HIS A 80 11.32 -9.52 7.83
C HIS A 80 10.01 -9.58 8.63
N LYS A 81 10.05 -10.10 9.85
CA LYS A 81 8.87 -10.20 10.71
C LYS A 81 8.33 -8.82 11.11
N LEU A 82 9.20 -7.88 11.48
CA LEU A 82 8.81 -6.52 11.87
C LEU A 82 8.22 -5.77 10.69
N LEU A 83 8.99 -5.66 9.60
CA LEU A 83 8.55 -4.90 8.41
C LEU A 83 7.35 -5.54 7.72
N GLY A 84 7.26 -6.88 7.74
CA GLY A 84 6.08 -7.60 7.26
C GLY A 84 4.81 -7.28 8.05
N ARG A 85 4.91 -7.11 9.38
CA ARG A 85 3.76 -6.68 10.20
C ARG A 85 3.36 -5.24 9.90
N ILE A 86 4.35 -4.34 9.76
CA ILE A 86 4.09 -2.94 9.39
C ILE A 86 3.41 -2.89 8.01
N TRP A 87 3.94 -3.61 7.03
CA TRP A 87 3.36 -3.68 5.70
C TRP A 87 1.92 -4.24 5.72
N ALA A 88 1.69 -5.32 6.47
CA ALA A 88 0.35 -5.90 6.63
C ALA A 88 -0.63 -4.89 7.25
N ALA A 89 -0.22 -4.14 8.28
CA ALA A 89 -1.04 -3.10 8.90
C ALA A 89 -1.37 -1.98 7.90
N LEU A 90 -0.38 -1.47 7.17
CA LEU A 90 -0.61 -0.46 6.12
C LEU A 90 -1.61 -0.96 5.07
N MET A 91 -1.46 -2.19 4.58
CA MET A 91 -2.36 -2.78 3.58
C MET A 91 -3.78 -2.97 4.12
N MET A 92 -3.94 -3.35 5.40
CA MET A 92 -5.26 -3.46 6.04
C MET A 92 -5.95 -2.10 6.11
N VAL A 93 -5.24 -1.04 6.55
CA VAL A 93 -5.79 0.32 6.61
C VAL A 93 -6.11 0.82 5.20
N THR A 94 -5.23 0.60 4.21
CA THR A 94 -5.47 0.92 2.80
C THR A 94 -6.75 0.25 2.28
N ALA A 95 -6.92 -1.04 2.53
CA ALA A 95 -8.09 -1.79 2.07
C ALA A 95 -9.39 -1.32 2.76
N ILE A 96 -9.34 -1.01 4.05
CA ILE A 96 -10.48 -0.49 4.79
C ILE A 96 -10.86 0.91 4.27
N SER A 97 -9.90 1.83 4.17
CA SER A 97 -10.15 3.21 3.72
C SER A 97 -10.68 3.29 2.29
N SER A 98 -10.36 2.31 1.43
CA SER A 98 -10.84 2.28 0.05
C SER A 98 -12.37 2.25 -0.06
N PHE A 99 -13.08 1.67 0.90
CA PHE A 99 -14.55 1.61 0.88
C PHE A 99 -15.21 2.98 1.03
N TRP A 100 -14.55 3.95 1.63
CA TRP A 100 -15.04 5.34 1.68
C TRP A 100 -14.75 6.11 0.39
N LEU A 101 -13.83 5.63 -0.45
CA LEU A 101 -13.54 6.26 -1.75
C LEU A 101 -14.62 5.97 -2.80
N GLN A 102 -15.57 5.06 -2.54
CA GLN A 102 -16.74 4.84 -3.40
C GLN A 102 -17.55 6.12 -3.62
N THR A 103 -17.60 7.02 -2.62
CA THR A 103 -18.31 8.30 -2.70
C THR A 103 -17.74 9.23 -3.77
N LEU A 104 -16.45 9.08 -4.10
CA LEU A 104 -15.79 9.85 -5.16
C LEU A 104 -16.14 9.34 -6.57
N ASN A 105 -16.54 8.08 -6.70
CA ASN A 105 -16.81 7.41 -7.98
C ASN A 105 -18.29 7.01 -8.16
N GLY A 106 -19.18 7.44 -7.24
CA GLY A 106 -20.61 7.14 -7.33
C GLY A 106 -21.03 5.72 -6.92
N GLY A 107 -20.12 4.92 -6.32
CA GLY A 107 -20.45 3.58 -5.82
C GLY A 107 -19.28 2.60 -5.76
N LEU A 108 -19.59 1.35 -5.42
CA LEU A 108 -18.62 0.26 -5.43
C LEU A 108 -18.19 -0.04 -6.87
N SER A 109 -16.90 -0.07 -7.12
CA SER A 109 -16.33 -0.42 -8.41
C SER A 109 -15.53 -1.73 -8.32
N PHE A 110 -15.18 -2.30 -9.47
CA PHE A 110 -14.40 -3.52 -9.58
C PHE A 110 -13.11 -3.51 -8.74
N ILE A 111 -12.52 -2.32 -8.52
CA ILE A 111 -11.29 -2.17 -7.73
C ILE A 111 -11.46 -2.62 -6.26
N HIS A 112 -12.68 -2.57 -5.70
CA HIS A 112 -12.94 -3.01 -4.33
C HIS A 112 -12.80 -4.53 -4.12
N ILE A 113 -12.77 -5.32 -5.21
CA ILE A 113 -12.44 -6.75 -5.16
C ILE A 113 -11.03 -6.95 -4.59
N PHE A 114 -10.07 -6.09 -4.96
CA PHE A 114 -8.71 -6.15 -4.42
C PHE A 114 -8.69 -5.81 -2.92
N SER A 115 -9.55 -4.91 -2.47
CA SER A 115 -9.68 -4.56 -1.06
C SER A 115 -10.21 -5.73 -0.25
N VAL A 116 -11.29 -6.37 -0.70
CA VAL A 116 -11.85 -7.57 -0.05
C VAL A 116 -10.82 -8.71 -0.05
N ALA A 117 -10.17 -8.96 -1.19
CA ALA A 117 -9.13 -9.98 -1.30
C ALA A 117 -7.97 -9.71 -0.32
N THR A 118 -7.55 -8.46 -0.15
CA THR A 118 -6.51 -8.07 0.79
C THR A 118 -6.92 -8.32 2.23
N LEU A 119 -8.14 -7.90 2.61
CA LEU A 119 -8.68 -8.08 3.97
C LEU A 119 -8.78 -9.55 4.38
N VAL A 120 -9.04 -10.45 3.44
CA VAL A 120 -9.09 -11.90 3.69
C VAL A 120 -7.69 -12.51 3.63
N SER A 121 -6.90 -12.18 2.60
CA SER A 121 -5.64 -12.85 2.32
C SER A 121 -4.56 -12.56 3.38
N ILE A 122 -4.51 -11.35 3.94
CA ILE A 122 -3.48 -10.99 4.92
C ILE A 122 -3.64 -11.78 6.22
N PRO A 123 -4.81 -11.80 6.91
CA PRO A 123 -4.99 -12.62 8.11
C PRO A 123 -4.75 -14.11 7.87
N VAL A 124 -5.30 -14.65 6.77
CA VAL A 124 -5.10 -16.05 6.39
C VAL A 124 -3.63 -16.36 6.15
N SER A 125 -2.90 -15.48 5.49
CA SER A 125 -1.47 -15.65 5.23
C SER A 125 -0.65 -15.62 6.50
N ILE A 126 -0.94 -14.73 7.46
CA ILE A 126 -0.28 -14.68 8.75
C ILE A 126 -0.54 -15.97 9.55
N TRP A 127 -1.78 -16.44 9.52
CA TRP A 127 -2.16 -17.70 10.17
C TRP A 127 -1.40 -18.89 9.57
N ARG A 128 -1.27 -18.98 8.22
CA ARG A 128 -0.48 -20.00 7.53
C ARG A 128 0.98 -19.97 7.96
N ALA A 129 1.59 -18.78 8.02
CA ALA A 129 2.97 -18.64 8.48
C ALA A 129 3.17 -19.15 9.92
N ARG A 130 2.22 -18.89 10.83
CA ARG A 130 2.25 -19.40 12.21
C ARG A 130 2.12 -20.92 12.30
N ARG A 131 1.46 -21.54 11.31
CA ARG A 131 1.32 -22.99 11.20
C ARG A 131 2.44 -23.68 10.42
N GLY A 132 3.45 -22.93 9.97
CA GLY A 132 4.58 -23.47 9.21
C GLY A 132 4.31 -23.62 7.71
N ASP A 133 3.12 -23.27 7.20
CA ASP A 133 2.84 -23.25 5.76
C ASP A 133 3.46 -21.99 5.12
N ILE A 134 4.79 -22.01 5.01
CA ILE A 134 5.55 -20.89 4.45
C ILE A 134 5.29 -20.73 2.94
N LYS A 135 5.02 -21.83 2.22
CA LYS A 135 4.71 -21.77 0.79
C LYS A 135 3.36 -21.09 0.54
N GLY A 136 2.34 -21.42 1.34
CA GLY A 136 1.03 -20.78 1.28
C GLY A 136 1.07 -19.32 1.70
N HIS A 137 1.83 -18.99 2.75
CA HIS A 137 2.09 -17.62 3.16
C HIS A 137 2.72 -16.79 2.02
N LEU A 138 3.81 -17.27 1.43
CA LEU A 138 4.51 -16.55 0.38
C LEU A 138 3.63 -16.34 -0.87
N ARG A 139 2.85 -17.34 -1.26
CA ARG A 139 1.92 -17.24 -2.40
C ARG A 139 0.87 -16.17 -2.15
N ALA A 140 0.26 -16.17 -0.97
CA ALA A 140 -0.75 -15.17 -0.60
C ALA A 140 -0.18 -13.76 -0.56
N MET A 141 0.99 -13.55 0.06
CA MET A 141 1.63 -12.22 0.13
C MET A 141 2.03 -11.68 -1.24
N ARG A 142 2.53 -12.54 -2.14
CA ARG A 142 2.79 -12.16 -3.54
C ARG A 142 1.52 -11.77 -4.27
N GLY A 143 0.42 -12.50 -4.04
CA GLY A 143 -0.89 -12.18 -4.61
C GLY A 143 -1.40 -10.83 -4.14
N VAL A 144 -1.31 -10.53 -2.84
CA VAL A 144 -1.70 -9.23 -2.29
C VAL A 144 -0.86 -8.10 -2.88
N TYR A 145 0.46 -8.29 -3.01
CA TYR A 145 1.33 -7.28 -3.60
C TYR A 145 1.05 -7.08 -5.10
N ALA A 146 0.83 -8.14 -5.85
CA ALA A 146 0.43 -8.03 -7.26
C ALA A 146 -0.92 -7.30 -7.41
N GLY A 147 -1.88 -7.58 -6.52
CA GLY A 147 -3.16 -6.87 -6.46
C GLY A 147 -2.99 -5.38 -6.15
N LEU A 148 -2.09 -5.02 -5.22
CA LEU A 148 -1.74 -3.63 -4.93
C LEU A 148 -1.24 -2.89 -6.18
N ILE A 149 -0.31 -3.49 -6.92
CA ILE A 149 0.22 -2.90 -8.16
C ILE A 149 -0.86 -2.79 -9.23
N ALA A 150 -1.66 -3.86 -9.44
CA ALA A 150 -2.75 -3.85 -10.41
C ALA A 150 -3.80 -2.78 -10.08
N ALA A 151 -4.21 -2.67 -8.81
CA ALA A 151 -5.14 -1.65 -8.36
C ALA A 151 -4.58 -0.22 -8.54
N GLY A 152 -3.29 -0.01 -8.25
CA GLY A 152 -2.61 1.26 -8.47
C GLY A 152 -2.58 1.66 -9.94
N LEU A 153 -2.22 0.74 -10.85
CA LEU A 153 -2.25 0.98 -12.29
C LEU A 153 -3.66 1.29 -12.79
N PHE A 154 -4.66 0.58 -12.27
CA PHE A 154 -6.05 0.84 -12.63
C PHE A 154 -6.53 2.22 -12.13
N ALA A 155 -6.08 2.66 -10.95
CA ALA A 155 -6.46 3.95 -10.38
C ALA A 155 -5.91 5.15 -11.17
N VAL A 156 -4.77 4.98 -11.86
CA VAL A 156 -4.17 6.04 -12.71
C VAL A 156 -4.54 5.89 -14.20
N ALA A 157 -5.42 4.96 -14.56
CA ALA A 157 -5.87 4.80 -15.94
C ALA A 157 -6.69 6.02 -16.41
N PRO A 158 -6.65 6.37 -17.71
CA PRO A 158 -7.48 7.45 -18.29
C PRO A 158 -8.98 7.23 -17.98
N GLY A 159 -9.71 8.30 -17.75
CA GLY A 159 -11.12 8.24 -17.34
C GLY A 159 -11.34 7.92 -15.85
N ARG A 160 -10.26 7.89 -15.05
CA ARG A 160 -10.31 7.72 -13.59
C ARG A 160 -9.83 8.99 -12.92
N PHE A 161 -10.33 9.23 -11.69
CA PHE A 161 -10.01 10.46 -10.94
C PHE A 161 -8.50 10.77 -10.88
N LEU A 162 -7.65 9.79 -10.53
CA LEU A 162 -6.19 10.00 -10.52
C LEU A 162 -5.60 10.09 -11.93
N GLY A 163 -6.17 9.37 -12.90
CA GLY A 163 -5.74 9.44 -14.30
C GLY A 163 -6.00 10.82 -14.90
N GLU A 164 -7.19 11.36 -14.75
CA GLU A 164 -7.55 12.70 -15.18
C GLU A 164 -6.71 13.79 -14.50
N MET A 165 -6.42 13.60 -13.21
CA MET A 165 -5.58 14.53 -12.46
C MET A 165 -4.11 14.55 -12.92
N LEU A 166 -3.58 13.41 -13.39
CA LEU A 166 -2.16 13.25 -13.74
C LEU A 166 -1.88 13.39 -15.23
N LEU A 167 -2.86 13.06 -16.09
CA LEU A 167 -2.69 12.92 -17.53
C LEU A 167 -3.58 13.89 -18.35
N GLY A 168 -4.64 14.44 -17.73
CA GLY A 168 -5.54 15.44 -18.33
C GLY A 168 -5.03 16.82 -18.14
#